data_904f2147edcd200624226c5b79c3d77f
#
_entry.id   904f2147edcd200624226c5b79c3d77f
#
_cell.length_a   1.000
_cell.length_b   1.000
_cell.length_c   1.000
_cell.angle_alpha   90.00
_cell.angle_beta   90.00
_cell.angle_gamma   90.00
#
_symmetry.space_group_name_H-M   'P 1'
#
loop_
_entity.id
_entity.type
_entity.pdbx_description
1 polymer ?
#
loop_
_entity_poly.entity_id
_entity_poly.type
_entity_poly.pdbx_seq_one_letter_code
_entity_poly.pdbx_strand_id
1 'polypeptide(L)'
;MGHEQDEFADFYRASRDSCLRAVTAVTGDREVAEEQVAEAFARAWSSWGTVRRHDAPQAWVMRTALNLGVSWWRRRRREVPLAGHDAAAPAGPGGGVDPALVAALRRLSRRQREVLALRVFLDLDTEATAKVIGIAPGTVTAHLSRAVAALRRDLPPANADTNETEAIR
;
A
#
# COMPACT_ATOMS: atom_id res chain seq x y z
N MET A 1 -29.61 -13.78 2.83
CA MET A 1 -28.22 -14.27 3.07
C MET A 1 -27.42 -14.40 1.78
N GLY A 2 -27.97 -14.96 0.68
CA GLY A 2 -27.24 -15.09 -0.61
C GLY A 2 -26.77 -13.76 -1.21
N HIS A 3 -27.62 -12.75 -1.24
CA HIS A 3 -27.31 -11.46 -1.88
C HIS A 3 -26.15 -10.68 -1.20
N GLU A 4 -26.06 -10.70 0.12
CA GLU A 4 -24.93 -10.05 0.83
C GLU A 4 -23.60 -10.78 0.63
N GLN A 5 -23.65 -12.11 0.51
CA GLN A 5 -22.48 -12.92 0.20
C GLN A 5 -21.96 -12.64 -1.21
N ASP A 6 -22.87 -12.56 -2.19
CA ASP A 6 -22.52 -12.27 -3.58
C ASP A 6 -21.94 -10.84 -3.71
N GLU A 7 -22.58 -9.85 -3.08
CA GLU A 7 -22.12 -8.46 -3.05
C GLU A 7 -20.72 -8.33 -2.43
N PHE A 8 -20.47 -9.00 -1.29
CA PHE A 8 -19.16 -9.00 -0.68
C PHE A 8 -18.11 -9.72 -1.54
N ALA A 9 -18.47 -10.84 -2.17
CA ALA A 9 -17.57 -11.59 -3.04
C ALA A 9 -17.14 -10.75 -4.26
N ASP A 10 -18.06 -9.97 -4.83
CA ASP A 10 -17.76 -9.04 -5.92
C ASP A 10 -16.85 -7.91 -5.45
N PHE A 11 -17.14 -7.31 -4.30
CA PHE A 11 -16.30 -6.30 -3.68
C PHE A 11 -14.89 -6.83 -3.37
N TYR A 12 -14.79 -8.03 -2.80
CA TYR A 12 -13.51 -8.67 -2.51
C TYR A 12 -12.69 -8.89 -3.78
N ARG A 13 -13.28 -9.47 -4.83
CA ARG A 13 -12.60 -9.71 -6.11
C ARG A 13 -12.11 -8.42 -6.77
N ALA A 14 -12.92 -7.38 -6.73
CA ALA A 14 -12.58 -6.08 -7.31
C ALA A 14 -11.46 -5.34 -6.54
N SER A 15 -11.39 -5.53 -5.21
CA SER A 15 -10.57 -4.66 -4.35
C SER A 15 -9.31 -5.33 -3.79
N ARG A 16 -9.28 -6.67 -3.68
CA ARG A 16 -8.20 -7.40 -2.99
C ARG A 16 -6.81 -7.08 -3.56
N ASP A 17 -6.66 -7.15 -4.86
CA ASP A 17 -5.33 -7.04 -5.48
C ASP A 17 -4.75 -5.62 -5.38
N SER A 18 -5.59 -4.59 -5.50
CA SER A 18 -5.15 -3.20 -5.32
C SER A 18 -4.79 -2.92 -3.85
N CYS A 19 -5.59 -3.44 -2.90
CA CYS A 19 -5.28 -3.34 -1.47
C CYS A 19 -3.98 -4.07 -1.14
N LEU A 20 -3.76 -5.27 -1.67
CA LEU A 20 -2.54 -6.04 -1.44
C LEU A 20 -1.30 -5.31 -1.97
N ARG A 21 -1.35 -4.81 -3.21
CA ARG A 21 -0.25 -4.01 -3.77
C ARG A 21 0.05 -2.78 -2.91
N ALA A 22 -0.97 -2.05 -2.49
CA ALA A 22 -0.82 -0.86 -1.67
C ALA A 22 -0.19 -1.17 -0.31
N VAL A 23 -0.68 -2.20 0.39
CA VAL A 23 -0.14 -2.61 1.71
C VAL A 23 1.27 -3.15 1.57
N THR A 24 1.57 -3.93 0.52
CA THR A 24 2.94 -4.41 0.22
C THR A 24 3.90 -3.24 -0.01
N ALA A 25 3.49 -2.22 -0.76
CA ALA A 25 4.31 -1.01 -0.96
C ALA A 25 4.59 -0.25 0.33
N VAL A 26 3.65 -0.27 1.29
CA VAL A 26 3.82 0.38 2.60
C VAL A 26 4.69 -0.44 3.55
N THR A 27 4.45 -1.75 3.63
CA THR A 27 5.15 -2.65 4.56
C THR A 27 6.54 -3.03 4.06
N GLY A 28 6.70 -3.13 2.75
CA GLY A 28 7.89 -3.69 2.11
C GLY A 28 7.98 -5.22 2.24
N ASP A 29 6.93 -5.87 2.74
CA ASP A 29 6.86 -7.30 3.01
C ASP A 29 5.50 -7.85 2.55
N ARG A 30 5.54 -8.77 1.58
CA ARG A 30 4.33 -9.33 0.97
C ARG A 30 3.56 -10.24 1.91
N GLU A 31 4.25 -11.06 2.68
CA GLU A 31 3.64 -12.00 3.62
C GLU A 31 2.88 -11.25 4.72
N VAL A 32 3.52 -10.23 5.30
CA VAL A 32 2.88 -9.32 6.26
C VAL A 32 1.69 -8.59 5.63
N ALA A 33 1.80 -8.17 4.38
CA ALA A 33 0.71 -7.50 3.68
C ALA A 33 -0.48 -8.44 3.43
N GLU A 34 -0.22 -9.70 3.06
CA GLU A 34 -1.26 -10.72 2.84
C GLU A 34 -2.04 -10.98 4.14
N GLU A 35 -1.37 -11.12 5.28
CA GLU A 35 -2.02 -11.27 6.59
C GLU A 35 -2.88 -10.06 6.95
N GLN A 36 -2.34 -8.85 6.79
CA GLN A 36 -3.06 -7.61 7.13
C GLN A 36 -4.29 -7.40 6.25
N VAL A 37 -4.16 -7.67 4.95
CA VAL A 37 -5.27 -7.53 4.00
C VAL A 37 -6.33 -8.59 4.25
N ALA A 38 -5.93 -9.85 4.49
CA ALA A 38 -6.87 -10.92 4.80
C ALA A 38 -7.68 -10.61 6.07
N GLU A 39 -7.03 -10.18 7.14
CA GLU A 39 -7.68 -9.79 8.40
C GLU A 39 -8.59 -8.56 8.21
N ALA A 40 -8.17 -7.58 7.40
CA ALA A 40 -9.00 -6.41 7.11
C ALA A 40 -10.28 -6.78 6.35
N PHE A 41 -10.21 -7.69 5.38
CA PHE A 41 -11.39 -8.18 4.68
C PHE A 41 -12.28 -9.07 5.57
N ALA A 42 -11.70 -9.88 6.46
CA ALA A 42 -12.46 -10.65 7.44
C ALA A 42 -13.28 -9.73 8.37
N ARG A 43 -12.70 -8.63 8.82
CA ARG A 43 -13.41 -7.59 9.59
C ARG A 43 -14.46 -6.86 8.76
N ALA A 44 -14.17 -6.59 7.50
CA ALA A 44 -15.13 -5.99 6.59
C ALA A 44 -16.35 -6.91 6.39
N TRP A 45 -16.12 -8.21 6.24
CA TRP A 45 -17.20 -9.21 6.18
C TRP A 45 -18.05 -9.23 7.45
N SER A 46 -17.40 -9.30 8.62
CA SER A 46 -18.11 -9.29 9.91
C SER A 46 -18.97 -8.04 10.15
N SER A 47 -18.65 -6.94 9.45
CA SER A 47 -19.35 -5.66 9.56
C SER A 47 -19.94 -5.21 8.22
N TRP A 48 -20.20 -6.15 7.28
CA TRP A 48 -20.53 -5.83 5.90
C TRP A 48 -21.73 -4.93 5.76
N GLY A 49 -22.79 -5.15 6.56
CA GLY A 49 -23.96 -4.29 6.57
C GLY A 49 -23.68 -2.80 6.84
N THR A 50 -22.55 -2.50 7.51
CA THR A 50 -22.09 -1.11 7.76
C THR A 50 -21.07 -0.68 6.69
N VAL A 51 -20.10 -1.52 6.38
CA VAL A 51 -19.01 -1.22 5.44
C VAL A 51 -19.53 -0.94 4.04
N ARG A 52 -20.50 -1.72 3.53
CA ARG A 52 -21.08 -1.51 2.20
C ARG A 52 -21.79 -0.16 2.02
N ARG A 53 -22.23 0.45 3.12
CA ARG A 53 -22.88 1.77 3.12
C ARG A 53 -21.90 2.94 3.26
N HIS A 54 -20.62 2.62 3.42
CA HIS A 54 -19.57 3.64 3.46
C HIS A 54 -19.34 4.22 2.05
N ASP A 55 -19.11 5.52 1.94
CA ASP A 55 -18.85 6.20 0.65
C ASP A 55 -17.67 5.57 -0.13
N ALA A 56 -16.71 5.01 0.60
CA ALA A 56 -15.55 4.33 0.04
C ALA A 56 -15.21 3.05 0.84
N PRO A 57 -15.88 1.91 0.60
CA PRO A 57 -15.63 0.66 1.33
C PRO A 57 -14.18 0.19 1.24
N GLN A 58 -13.54 0.36 0.09
CA GLN A 58 -12.13 0.01 -0.11
C GLN A 58 -11.20 0.84 0.77
N ALA A 59 -11.49 2.14 0.96
CA ALA A 59 -10.74 3.01 1.86
C ALA A 59 -10.86 2.56 3.32
N TRP A 60 -12.03 2.05 3.72
CA TRP A 60 -12.24 1.45 5.04
C TRP A 60 -11.35 0.21 5.26
N VAL A 61 -11.31 -0.70 4.27
CA VAL A 61 -10.44 -1.89 4.31
C VAL A 61 -8.97 -1.46 4.42
N MET A 62 -8.53 -0.50 3.61
CA MET A 62 -7.16 0.01 3.66
C MET A 62 -6.80 0.62 5.01
N ARG A 63 -7.67 1.45 5.57
CA ARG A 63 -7.46 2.01 6.91
C ARG A 63 -7.30 0.90 7.95
N THR A 64 -8.14 -0.13 7.87
CA THR A 64 -8.10 -1.27 8.77
C THR A 64 -6.78 -2.04 8.63
N ALA A 65 -6.36 -2.36 7.40
CA ALA A 65 -5.10 -3.06 7.13
C ALA A 65 -3.87 -2.27 7.64
N LEU A 66 -3.80 -0.97 7.35
CA LEU A 66 -2.71 -0.11 7.82
C LEU A 66 -2.64 0.01 9.35
N ASN A 67 -3.80 0.06 10.02
CA ASN A 67 -3.86 0.09 11.48
C ASN A 67 -3.42 -1.23 12.12
N LEU A 68 -3.73 -2.37 11.50
CA LEU A 68 -3.22 -3.68 11.92
C LEU A 68 -1.69 -3.72 11.90
N GLY A 69 -1.07 -3.17 10.86
CA GLY A 69 0.38 -3.05 10.76
C GLY A 69 1.02 -2.28 11.91
N VAL A 70 0.38 -1.22 12.41
CA VAL A 70 0.85 -0.46 13.58
C VAL A 70 0.83 -1.34 14.84
N SER A 71 -0.26 -2.08 15.04
CA SER A 71 -0.43 -2.92 16.22
C SER A 71 0.55 -4.10 16.22
N TRP A 72 0.76 -4.74 15.09
CA TRP A 72 1.71 -5.84 14.91
C TRP A 72 3.15 -5.40 15.16
N TRP A 73 3.57 -4.25 14.60
CA TRP A 73 4.91 -3.70 14.79
C TRP A 73 5.18 -3.28 16.25
N ARG A 74 4.17 -2.75 16.94
CA ARG A 74 4.26 -2.46 18.39
C ARG A 74 4.44 -3.71 19.23
N ARG A 75 3.77 -4.84 18.88
CA ARG A 75 3.95 -6.13 19.55
C ARG A 75 5.35 -6.65 19.31
N ARG A 76 5.80 -6.70 18.06
CA ARG A 76 7.12 -7.25 17.70
C ARG A 76 8.26 -6.46 18.35
N ARG A 77 8.14 -5.13 18.49
CA ARG A 77 9.13 -4.32 19.24
C ARG A 77 9.17 -4.61 20.74
N ARG A 78 8.10 -5.13 21.33
CA ARG A 78 8.09 -5.54 22.75
C ARG A 78 8.69 -6.92 22.96
N GLU A 79 8.66 -7.77 21.94
CA GLU A 79 9.12 -9.16 22.01
C GLU A 79 10.58 -9.34 21.59
N VAL A 80 11.20 -8.34 20.93
CA VAL A 80 12.60 -8.37 20.50
C VAL A 80 13.33 -7.17 21.10
N PRO A 81 14.35 -7.35 21.98
CA PRO A 81 15.19 -6.27 22.44
C PRO A 81 16.07 -5.76 21.30
N LEU A 82 16.05 -4.45 21.12
CA LEU A 82 16.97 -3.59 20.35
C LEU A 82 18.12 -4.30 19.60
N ALA A 83 17.87 -4.81 18.42
CA ALA A 83 18.89 -4.93 17.38
C ALA A 83 18.30 -4.22 16.17
N GLY A 84 19.03 -3.23 15.65
CA GLY A 84 18.58 -2.35 14.57
C GLY A 84 18.00 -3.13 13.39
N HIS A 85 16.70 -3.01 13.21
CA HIS A 85 16.00 -3.61 12.11
C HIS A 85 15.43 -2.54 11.20
N ASP A 86 16.32 -2.02 10.36
CA ASP A 86 16.06 -1.99 8.93
C ASP A 86 16.14 -3.44 8.42
N ALA A 87 15.22 -4.30 8.86
CA ALA A 87 15.12 -5.64 8.31
C ALA A 87 14.54 -5.52 6.92
N ALA A 88 15.44 -5.46 5.95
CA ALA A 88 15.15 -5.77 4.57
C ALA A 88 14.63 -7.22 4.53
N ALA A 89 13.32 -7.41 4.59
CA ALA A 89 12.74 -8.68 4.18
C ALA A 89 13.10 -8.88 2.70
N PRO A 90 13.63 -10.06 2.31
CA PRO A 90 13.95 -10.34 0.94
C PRO A 90 12.68 -10.18 0.11
N ALA A 91 12.77 -9.44 -0.99
CA ALA A 91 11.75 -9.46 -2.03
C ALA A 91 11.64 -10.91 -2.48
N GLY A 92 10.56 -11.60 -2.06
CA GLY A 92 10.26 -12.92 -2.57
C GLY A 92 10.10 -12.85 -4.09
N PRO A 93 10.46 -13.90 -4.85
CA PRO A 93 10.32 -13.95 -6.28
C PRO A 93 8.84 -14.01 -6.64
N GLY A 94 8.22 -12.87 -6.83
CA GLY A 94 6.81 -12.73 -7.16
C GLY A 94 6.56 -11.51 -8.01
N GLY A 95 6.80 -11.64 -9.34
CA GLY A 95 6.28 -10.74 -10.37
C GLY A 95 7.00 -9.41 -10.51
N GLY A 96 7.99 -9.34 -11.39
CA GLY A 96 8.30 -8.19 -12.27
C GLY A 96 8.50 -6.78 -11.67
N VAL A 97 8.67 -6.62 -10.38
CA VAL A 97 8.91 -5.30 -9.79
C VAL A 97 10.41 -5.02 -9.79
N ASP A 98 10.78 -3.92 -10.43
CA ASP A 98 12.16 -3.45 -10.49
C ASP A 98 12.78 -3.34 -9.07
N PRO A 99 13.89 -4.04 -8.79
CA PRO A 99 14.59 -3.94 -7.50
C PRO A 99 14.98 -2.50 -7.13
N ALA A 100 15.29 -1.65 -8.11
CA ALA A 100 15.59 -0.24 -7.90
C ALA A 100 14.36 0.51 -7.36
N LEU A 101 13.17 0.23 -7.89
CA LEU A 101 11.92 0.80 -7.38
C LEU A 101 11.65 0.36 -5.94
N VAL A 102 11.84 -0.92 -5.63
CA VAL A 102 11.69 -1.43 -4.25
C VAL A 102 12.64 -0.72 -3.30
N ALA A 103 13.91 -0.56 -3.69
CA ALA A 103 14.92 0.14 -2.89
C ALA A 103 14.55 1.62 -2.70
N ALA A 104 14.08 2.31 -3.74
CA ALA A 104 13.65 3.70 -3.66
C ALA A 104 12.42 3.86 -2.74
N LEU A 105 11.43 2.97 -2.84
CA LEU A 105 10.26 2.97 -1.96
C LEU A 105 10.64 2.76 -0.48
N ARG A 106 11.63 1.91 -0.21
CA ARG A 106 12.12 1.67 1.17
C ARG A 106 12.77 2.89 1.79
N ARG A 107 13.36 3.80 1.00
CA ARG A 107 13.96 5.06 1.48
C ARG A 107 12.91 6.10 1.87
N LEU A 108 11.69 5.98 1.36
CA LEU A 108 10.60 6.87 1.76
C LEU A 108 10.22 6.64 3.21
N SER A 109 9.83 7.72 3.90
CA SER A 109 9.20 7.57 5.22
C SER A 109 7.90 6.78 5.10
N ARG A 110 7.47 6.15 6.20
CA ARG A 110 6.22 5.39 6.22
C ARG A 110 5.03 6.23 5.71
N ARG A 111 4.89 7.49 6.14
CA ARG A 111 3.81 8.37 5.71
C ARG A 111 3.88 8.71 4.22
N GLN A 112 5.05 8.87 3.67
CA GLN A 112 5.22 9.06 2.23
C GLN A 112 4.78 7.81 1.45
N ARG A 113 5.14 6.60 1.92
CA ARG A 113 4.68 5.34 1.31
C ARG A 113 3.17 5.16 1.41
N GLU A 114 2.56 5.44 2.57
CA GLU A 114 1.10 5.37 2.77
C GLU A 114 0.38 6.30 1.78
N VAL A 115 0.78 7.55 1.69
CA VAL A 115 0.19 8.53 0.76
C VAL A 115 0.36 8.07 -0.69
N LEU A 116 1.57 7.68 -1.07
CA LEU A 116 1.86 7.23 -2.43
C LEU A 116 1.02 5.99 -2.80
N ALA A 117 0.94 5.01 -1.90
CA ALA A 117 0.20 3.78 -2.12
C ALA A 117 -1.30 4.03 -2.30
N LEU A 118 -1.91 4.87 -1.47
CA LEU A 118 -3.33 5.21 -1.56
C LEU A 118 -3.65 5.99 -2.85
N ARG A 119 -2.76 6.89 -3.25
CA ARG A 119 -2.92 7.69 -4.48
C ARG A 119 -2.72 6.89 -5.76
N VAL A 120 -1.76 5.95 -5.78
CA VAL A 120 -1.37 5.22 -7.00
C VAL A 120 -2.16 3.92 -7.18
N PHE A 121 -2.34 3.11 -6.13
CA PHE A 121 -2.98 1.79 -6.27
C PHE A 121 -4.49 1.82 -6.05
N LEU A 122 -5.01 2.81 -5.33
CA LEU A 122 -6.44 2.94 -5.05
C LEU A 122 -7.07 4.17 -5.70
N ASP A 123 -6.28 5.00 -6.37
CA ASP A 123 -6.73 6.24 -7.02
C ASP A 123 -7.57 7.15 -6.10
N LEU A 124 -7.26 7.14 -4.80
CA LEU A 124 -7.95 7.99 -3.84
C LEU A 124 -7.52 9.44 -4.02
N ASP A 125 -8.47 10.36 -3.98
CA ASP A 125 -8.17 11.79 -3.96
C ASP A 125 -7.50 12.23 -2.65
N THR A 126 -7.13 13.50 -2.55
CA THR A 126 -6.43 14.06 -1.40
C THR A 126 -7.27 14.00 -0.13
N GLU A 127 -8.57 14.29 -0.23
CA GLU A 127 -9.50 14.28 0.91
C GLU A 127 -9.74 12.86 1.43
N ALA A 128 -9.99 11.90 0.53
CA ALA A 128 -10.16 10.49 0.89
C ALA A 128 -8.88 9.93 1.51
N THR A 129 -7.71 10.23 0.92
CA THR A 129 -6.41 9.84 1.48
C THR A 129 -6.20 10.40 2.88
N ALA A 130 -6.50 11.69 3.09
CA ALA A 130 -6.40 12.34 4.39
C ALA A 130 -7.27 11.64 5.45
N LYS A 131 -8.52 11.30 5.09
CA LYS A 131 -9.43 10.55 5.97
C LYS A 131 -8.92 9.16 6.32
N VAL A 132 -8.34 8.43 5.34
CA VAL A 132 -7.81 7.08 5.56
C VAL A 132 -6.67 7.08 6.58
N ILE A 133 -5.70 7.96 6.43
CA ILE A 133 -4.49 7.99 7.28
C ILE A 133 -4.55 8.96 8.45
N GLY A 134 -5.62 9.73 8.56
CA GLY A 134 -5.89 10.62 9.70
C GLY A 134 -4.96 11.83 9.78
N ILE A 135 -4.70 12.50 8.64
CA ILE A 135 -3.91 13.73 8.54
C ILE A 135 -4.65 14.80 7.74
N ALA A 136 -4.18 16.05 7.80
CA ALA A 136 -4.79 17.13 7.02
C ALA A 136 -4.50 16.98 5.50
N PRO A 137 -5.43 17.40 4.60
CA PRO A 137 -5.24 17.34 3.15
C PRO A 137 -3.97 18.02 2.65
N GLY A 138 -3.62 19.19 3.20
CA GLY A 138 -2.36 19.87 2.89
C GLY A 138 -1.12 19.06 3.24
N THR A 139 -1.19 18.24 4.31
CA THR A 139 -0.11 17.33 4.70
C THR A 139 0.01 16.16 3.72
N VAL A 140 -1.12 15.65 3.17
CA VAL A 140 -1.12 14.64 2.09
C VAL A 140 -0.37 15.18 0.88
N THR A 141 -0.71 16.39 0.42
CA THR A 141 -0.04 17.03 -0.72
C THR A 141 1.46 17.19 -0.49
N ALA A 142 1.86 17.62 0.71
CA ALA A 142 3.27 17.77 1.06
C ALA A 142 4.02 16.42 1.07
N HIS A 143 3.43 15.35 1.63
CA HIS A 143 4.02 14.02 1.60
C HIS A 143 4.13 13.45 0.19
N LEU A 144 3.09 13.61 -0.63
CA LEU A 144 3.09 13.17 -2.02
C LEU A 144 4.19 13.86 -2.82
N SER A 145 4.26 15.18 -2.73
CA SER A 145 5.30 15.97 -3.43
C SER A 145 6.71 15.52 -3.06
N ARG A 146 6.98 15.33 -1.75
CA ARG A 146 8.29 14.85 -1.28
C ARG A 146 8.59 13.41 -1.71
N ALA A 147 7.58 12.53 -1.71
CA ALA A 147 7.73 11.15 -2.17
C ALA A 147 8.09 11.10 -3.66
N VAL A 148 7.35 11.84 -4.50
CA VAL A 148 7.61 11.92 -5.94
C VAL A 148 8.99 12.51 -6.22
N ALA A 149 9.38 13.58 -5.52
CA ALA A 149 10.72 14.18 -5.68
C ALA A 149 11.84 13.20 -5.30
N ALA A 150 11.66 12.43 -4.22
CA ALA A 150 12.62 11.41 -3.81
C ALA A 150 12.73 10.27 -4.85
N LEU A 151 11.58 9.76 -5.34
CA LEU A 151 11.59 8.71 -6.36
C LEU A 151 12.23 9.19 -7.68
N ARG A 152 11.95 10.42 -8.13
CA ARG A 152 12.59 10.99 -9.34
C ARG A 152 14.09 11.13 -9.21
N ARG A 153 14.60 11.39 -8.01
CA ARG A 153 16.04 11.48 -7.76
C ARG A 153 16.70 10.09 -7.74
N ASP A 154 16.00 9.09 -7.18
CA ASP A 154 16.57 7.77 -6.89
C ASP A 154 16.34 6.75 -8.05
N LEU A 155 15.47 7.07 -8.99
CA LEU A 155 15.17 6.25 -10.16
C LEU A 155 15.68 6.93 -11.44
N PRO A 156 16.32 6.19 -12.37
CA PRO A 156 16.64 6.73 -13.69
C PRO A 156 15.35 7.11 -14.44
N PRO A 157 15.41 8.09 -15.37
CA PRO A 157 14.25 8.43 -16.18
C PRO A 157 13.78 7.20 -16.98
N ALA A 158 12.47 6.97 -17.00
CA ALA A 158 11.83 5.78 -17.57
C ALA A 158 12.05 5.56 -19.09
N ASN A 159 12.84 6.37 -19.77
CA ASN A 159 13.02 6.36 -21.23
C ASN A 159 14.47 6.17 -21.67
N ALA A 160 15.34 5.53 -20.88
CA ALA A 160 16.73 5.30 -21.33
C ALA A 160 16.92 4.05 -22.21
N ASP A 161 15.93 3.15 -22.35
CA ASP A 161 16.16 1.81 -22.97
C ASP A 161 15.32 1.50 -24.22
N THR A 162 14.78 2.50 -24.95
CA THR A 162 13.97 2.20 -26.14
C THR A 162 14.52 2.77 -27.45
N ASN A 163 15.78 3.22 -27.50
CA ASN A 163 16.27 3.83 -28.77
C ASN A 163 17.68 3.39 -29.19
N GLU A 164 18.14 2.19 -28.87
CA GLU A 164 19.44 1.70 -29.37
C GLU A 164 19.35 0.47 -30.30
N THR A 165 18.17 0.15 -30.86
CA THR A 165 18.09 -1.02 -31.78
C THR A 165 17.62 -0.66 -33.20
N GLU A 166 17.62 0.59 -33.62
CA GLU A 166 17.20 0.93 -34.99
C GLU A 166 18.20 1.80 -35.80
N ALA A 167 19.47 1.67 -35.53
CA ALA A 167 20.51 2.36 -36.30
C ALA A 167 21.62 1.42 -36.76
N ILE A 168 21.29 0.21 -37.26
CA ILE A 168 22.18 -0.58 -38.13
C ILE A 168 21.34 -1.34 -39.15
N ARG A 169 20.93 -0.65 -40.22
CA ARG A 169 20.76 -1.28 -41.54
C ARG A 169 20.67 -0.23 -42.63
#